data_ca111d1a5842a75c62dd04c0e152cb9e
#
_entry.id   ca111d1a5842a75c62dd04c0e152cb9e
#
_cell.length_a   1.000
_cell.length_b   1.000
_cell.length_c   1.000
_cell.angle_alpha   90.00
_cell.angle_beta   90.00
_cell.angle_gamma   90.00
#
_symmetry.space_group_name_H-M   'P 1'
#
loop_
_entity.id
_entity.type
_entity.pdbx_description
1 polymer ?
#
loop_
_entity_poly.entity_id
_entity_poly.type
_entity_poly.pdbx_seq_one_letter_code
_entity_poly.pdbx_strand_id
1 'polypeptide(L)' 'VLACHSDQALAMLADASAEEREILGAFPYQKNVATLHTDESVLPKRRLARAAWNYHLRTDAHRGCAVTYDMNVLQSLDTK' A
#
# COMPACT_ATOMS: atom_id res chain seq x y z
N VAL A 1 6.64 1.60 22.09
CA VAL A 1 6.09 0.93 20.89
C VAL A 1 6.48 1.74 19.65
N LEU A 2 7.08 1.08 18.66
CA LEU A 2 7.41 1.65 17.37
C LEU A 2 6.40 1.14 16.33
N ALA A 3 5.53 2.01 15.85
CA ALA A 3 4.49 1.70 14.87
C ALA A 3 4.78 2.45 13.55
N CYS A 4 5.90 2.13 12.93
CA CYS A 4 6.40 2.76 11.71
C CYS A 4 7.10 1.72 10.82
N HIS A 5 7.61 2.15 9.67
CA HIS A 5 8.45 1.28 8.85
C HIS A 5 9.72 0.85 9.58
N SER A 6 10.22 -0.34 9.27
CA SER A 6 11.40 -0.91 9.94
C SER A 6 12.68 -0.09 9.75
N ASP A 7 12.86 0.55 8.59
CA ASP A 7 13.96 1.47 8.31
C ASP A 7 13.90 2.74 9.18
N GLN A 8 12.69 3.28 9.37
CA GLN A 8 12.44 4.42 10.27
C GLN A 8 12.65 4.03 11.73
N ALA A 9 12.18 2.84 12.13
CA ALA A 9 12.41 2.30 13.47
C ALA A 9 13.92 2.19 13.75
N LEU A 10 14.68 1.64 12.80
CA LEU A 10 16.13 1.51 12.92
C LEU A 10 16.82 2.87 13.05
N ALA A 11 16.36 3.88 12.30
CA ALA A 11 16.91 5.23 12.37
C ALA A 11 16.66 5.92 13.73
N MET A 12 15.57 5.55 14.43
CA MET A 12 15.24 6.10 15.74
C MET A 12 15.95 5.39 16.91
N LEU A 13 16.47 4.18 16.69
CA LEU A 13 17.21 3.45 17.72
C LEU A 13 18.65 3.98 17.82
N ALA A 14 18.97 4.61 18.94
CA ALA A 14 20.32 5.14 19.18
C ALA A 14 21.35 4.02 19.43
N ASP A 15 20.91 2.92 20.03
CA ASP A 15 21.73 1.82 20.52
C ASP A 15 21.33 0.46 19.94
N ALA A 16 20.90 0.45 18.68
CA ALA A 16 20.50 -0.78 18.01
C ALA A 16 21.62 -1.82 18.03
N SER A 17 21.28 -3.05 18.43
CA SER A 17 22.17 -4.19 18.38
C SER A 17 22.51 -4.59 16.92
N ALA A 18 23.52 -5.42 16.73
CA ALA A 18 23.86 -5.94 15.42
C ALA A 18 22.69 -6.72 14.77
N GLU A 19 22.01 -7.54 15.57
CA GLU A 19 20.85 -8.31 15.12
C GLU A 19 19.66 -7.41 14.74
N GLU A 20 19.38 -6.37 15.53
CA GLU A 20 18.34 -5.38 15.21
C GLU A 20 18.64 -4.65 13.90
N ARG A 21 19.91 -4.27 13.66
CA ARG A 21 20.32 -3.64 12.41
C ARG A 21 20.14 -4.57 11.22
N GLU A 22 20.51 -5.82 11.35
CA GLU A 22 20.39 -6.82 10.30
C GLU A 22 18.93 -7.08 9.97
N ILE A 23 18.09 -7.37 10.96
CA ILE A 23 16.69 -7.73 10.76
C ILE A 23 15.87 -6.54 10.27
N LEU A 24 15.94 -5.39 10.92
CA LEU A 24 15.19 -4.20 10.54
C LEU A 24 15.65 -3.63 9.20
N GLY A 25 16.93 -3.75 8.87
CA GLY A 25 17.50 -3.32 7.60
C GLY A 25 17.22 -4.26 6.43
N ALA A 26 16.77 -5.49 6.68
CA ALA A 26 16.52 -6.49 5.65
C ALA A 26 15.23 -6.25 4.85
N PHE A 27 14.30 -5.43 5.35
CA PHE A 27 13.04 -5.13 4.67
C PHE A 27 13.27 -4.11 3.55
N PRO A 28 13.12 -4.49 2.28
CA PRO A 28 13.26 -3.54 1.19
C PRO A 28 12.00 -2.68 1.07
N TYR A 29 12.20 -1.37 1.01
CA TYR A 29 11.13 -0.41 0.73
C TYR A 29 11.35 0.20 -0.65
N GLN A 30 10.27 0.27 -1.42
CA GLN A 30 10.28 0.95 -2.71
C GLN A 30 9.33 2.14 -2.69
N LYS A 31 9.67 3.17 -3.44
CA LYS A 31 8.84 4.35 -3.58
C LYS A 31 7.60 4.02 -4.41
N ASN A 32 6.43 4.24 -3.83
CA ASN A 32 5.15 4.13 -4.51
C ASN A 32 4.54 5.50 -4.72
N VAL A 33 3.77 5.65 -5.81
CA VAL A 33 2.97 6.83 -6.06
C VAL A 33 1.52 6.49 -5.75
N ALA A 34 0.92 7.23 -4.84
CA ALA A 34 -0.50 7.15 -4.52
C ALA A 34 -1.21 8.39 -5.08
N THR A 35 -2.28 8.17 -5.82
CA THR A 35 -3.08 9.23 -6.43
C THR A 35 -4.50 9.17 -5.89
N LEU A 36 -4.95 10.24 -5.26
CA LEU A 36 -6.35 10.39 -4.85
C LEU A 36 -7.15 11.01 -6.00
N HIS A 37 -8.21 10.34 -6.43
CA HIS A 37 -9.05 10.79 -7.55
C HIS A 37 -10.48 10.26 -7.41
N THR A 38 -11.37 10.69 -8.30
CA THR A 38 -12.78 10.29 -8.35
C THR A 38 -13.14 9.51 -9.61
N ASP A 39 -12.15 9.05 -10.37
CA ASP A 39 -12.36 8.31 -11.60
C ASP A 39 -12.74 6.86 -11.30
N GLU A 40 -14.01 6.50 -11.51
CA GLU A 40 -14.53 5.15 -11.32
C GLU A 40 -14.11 4.16 -12.41
N SER A 41 -13.51 4.61 -13.51
CA SER A 41 -13.09 3.73 -14.62
C SER A 41 -12.03 2.71 -14.21
N VAL A 42 -11.31 2.98 -13.12
CA VAL A 42 -10.30 2.10 -12.54
C VAL A 42 -10.89 1.00 -11.64
N LEU A 43 -12.19 1.05 -11.35
CA LEU A 43 -12.89 0.04 -10.58
C LEU A 43 -13.46 -1.05 -11.50
N PRO A 44 -13.75 -2.26 -10.98
CA PRO A 44 -14.42 -3.29 -11.76
C PRO A 44 -15.74 -2.81 -12.38
N LYS A 45 -15.98 -3.12 -13.65
CA LYS A 45 -17.24 -2.75 -14.35
C LYS A 45 -18.49 -3.32 -13.67
N ARG A 46 -18.39 -4.55 -13.17
CA ARG A 46 -19.48 -5.18 -12.41
C ARG A 46 -19.47 -4.69 -10.98
N ARG A 47 -20.53 -4.00 -10.56
CA ARG A 47 -20.64 -3.43 -9.21
C ARG A 47 -20.44 -4.44 -8.10
N LEU A 48 -20.99 -5.65 -8.25
CA LEU A 48 -20.85 -6.73 -7.27
C LEU A 48 -19.42 -7.28 -7.16
N ALA A 49 -18.54 -6.96 -8.10
CA ALA A 49 -17.12 -7.33 -8.06
C ALA A 49 -16.25 -6.25 -7.42
N ARG A 50 -16.80 -5.08 -7.11
CA ARG A 50 -16.06 -3.99 -6.44
C ARG A 50 -15.87 -4.33 -4.97
N ALA A 51 -14.65 -4.16 -4.49
CA ALA A 51 -14.27 -4.34 -3.10
C ALA A 51 -13.52 -3.11 -2.60
N ALA A 52 -13.25 -3.05 -1.30
CA ALA A 52 -12.40 -1.99 -0.74
C ALA A 52 -11.00 -1.97 -1.37
N TRP A 53 -10.49 -3.15 -1.75
CA TRP A 53 -9.20 -3.35 -2.41
C TRP A 53 -9.40 -4.07 -3.73
N ASN A 54 -9.02 -3.44 -4.83
CA ASN A 54 -9.14 -3.97 -6.18
C ASN A 54 -7.75 -4.09 -6.80
N TYR A 55 -7.32 -5.32 -7.04
CA TYR A 55 -6.02 -5.59 -7.63
C TYR A 55 -6.15 -5.75 -9.15
N HIS A 56 -5.32 -5.02 -9.90
CA HIS A 56 -5.31 -5.08 -11.36
C HIS A 56 -4.21 -6.03 -11.84
N LEU A 57 -4.62 -7.14 -12.46
CA LEU A 57 -3.70 -8.01 -13.18
C LEU A 57 -3.36 -7.35 -14.53
N ARG A 58 -2.09 -7.06 -14.71
CA ARG A 58 -1.57 -6.51 -15.96
C ARG A 58 -0.86 -7.60 -16.74
N THR A 59 -1.07 -7.64 -18.06
CA THR A 59 -0.44 -8.63 -18.94
C THR A 59 0.98 -8.25 -19.34
N ASP A 60 1.37 -6.98 -19.18
CA ASP A 60 2.72 -6.50 -19.48
C ASP A 60 3.64 -6.70 -18.26
N ALA A 61 4.56 -7.65 -18.39
CA ALA A 61 5.47 -8.09 -17.32
C ALA A 61 6.43 -7.00 -16.78
N HIS A 62 6.47 -5.82 -17.38
CA HIS A 62 7.42 -4.75 -17.03
C HIS A 62 6.83 -3.61 -16.19
N ARG A 63 5.54 -3.64 -15.93
CA ARG A 63 4.87 -2.63 -15.08
C ARG A 63 4.30 -3.31 -13.85
N GLY A 64 4.80 -2.94 -12.69
CA GLY A 64 4.37 -3.47 -11.40
C GLY A 64 2.85 -3.49 -11.24
N CYS A 65 2.38 -4.18 -10.24
CA CYS A 65 0.96 -4.28 -9.92
C CYS A 65 0.35 -2.92 -9.60
N ALA A 66 -0.92 -2.73 -9.97
CA ALA A 66 -1.70 -1.59 -9.53
C ALA A 66 -2.81 -2.06 -8.60
N VAL A 67 -3.01 -1.35 -7.51
CA VAL A 67 -4.10 -1.56 -6.56
C VAL A 67 -4.93 -0.30 -6.49
N THR A 68 -6.25 -0.44 -6.64
CA THR A 68 -7.18 0.66 -6.45
C THR A 68 -7.99 0.43 -5.17
N TYR A 69 -7.91 1.37 -4.26
CA TYR A 69 -8.74 1.39 -3.05
C TYR A 69 -10.03 2.13 -3.34
N ASP A 70 -11.18 1.48 -3.11
CA ASP A 70 -12.45 2.17 -3.04
C ASP A 70 -12.63 2.68 -1.60
N MET A 71 -12.33 3.95 -1.40
CA MET A 71 -12.34 4.57 -0.07
C MET A 71 -13.76 4.66 0.50
N ASN A 72 -14.77 4.74 -0.36
CA ASN A 72 -16.17 4.75 0.08
C ASN A 72 -16.53 3.42 0.75
N VAL A 73 -16.11 2.31 0.14
CA VAL A 73 -16.31 0.97 0.73
C VAL A 73 -15.41 0.77 1.95
N LEU A 74 -14.12 1.15 1.84
CA LEU A 74 -13.14 0.92 2.90
C LEU A 74 -13.48 1.66 4.20
N GLN A 75 -13.98 2.88 4.10
CA GLN A 75 -14.29 3.74 5.25
C GLN A 75 -15.79 3.86 5.51
N SER A 76 -16.62 3.11 4.80
CA SER A 76 -18.09 3.17 4.93
C SER A 76 -18.61 4.60 4.76
N LEU A 77 -18.09 5.32 3.77
CA LEU A 77 -18.50 6.70 3.52
C LEU A 77 -19.84 6.70 2.78
N ASP A 78 -20.81 7.39 3.36
CA ASP A 78 -22.12 7.61 2.72
C ASP A 78 -22.03 8.84 1.81
N THR A 79 -21.38 8.65 0.67
CA THR A 79 -21.30 9.69 -0.37
C THR A 79 -22.35 9.40 -1.45
N LYS A 80 -23.29 10.29 -1.57
CA LYS A 80 -24.22 10.31 -2.71
C LYS A 80 -23.59 10.99 -3.92
#